data_9abf381883b141b6c15155407123ad9f
#
_entry.id   9abf381883b141b6c15155407123ad9f
#
_cell.length_a   1.000
_cell.length_b   1.000
_cell.length_c   1.000
_cell.angle_alpha   90.00
_cell.angle_beta   90.00
_cell.angle_gamma   90.00
#
_symmetry.space_group_name_H-M   'P 1'
#
loop_
_entity.id
_entity.type
_entity.pdbx_description
1 polymer ?
#
loop_
_entity_poly.entity_id
_entity_poly.type
_entity_poly.pdbx_seq_one_letter_code
_entity_poly.pdbx_strand_id
1 'polypeptide(L)' 'SNYISIWEGYRANYDTIVANDATLSAYKPGNMSVVLKKLPDERYANAMPYTPGTDYIEVFMKQYYDIPMEVPLVFKDER' A
#
# COMPACT_ATOMS: atom_id res chain seq x y z
N SER A 1 -24.95 1.19 11.58
CA SER A 1 -24.81 2.62 11.77
C SER A 1 -23.57 3.15 11.08
N ASN A 2 -23.49 4.46 10.91
CA ASN A 2 -22.32 5.09 10.28
C ASN A 2 -21.03 4.83 11.05
N TYR A 3 -21.10 4.78 12.36
CA TYR A 3 -19.91 4.55 13.17
C TYR A 3 -19.32 3.17 12.93
N ILE A 4 -20.17 2.15 12.80
CA ILE A 4 -19.71 0.79 12.53
C ILE A 4 -19.08 0.71 11.13
N SER A 5 -19.70 1.33 10.13
CA SER A 5 -19.18 1.35 8.76
C SER A 5 -17.82 2.04 8.68
N ILE A 6 -17.67 3.17 9.37
CA ILE A 6 -16.41 3.91 9.41
C ILE A 6 -15.32 3.08 10.06
N TRP A 7 -15.62 2.45 11.19
CA TRP A 7 -14.68 1.59 11.90
C TRP A 7 -14.23 0.42 11.03
N GLU A 8 -15.16 -0.24 10.35
CA GLU A 8 -14.86 -1.36 9.47
C GLU A 8 -13.96 -0.93 8.31
N GLY A 9 -14.19 0.27 7.75
CA GLY A 9 -13.35 0.81 6.68
C GLY A 9 -11.92 1.05 7.14
N TYR A 10 -11.74 1.68 8.29
CA TYR A 10 -10.41 1.88 8.86
C TYR A 10 -9.72 0.57 9.18
N ARG A 11 -10.44 -0.36 9.74
CA ARG A 11 -9.87 -1.67 10.09
C ARG A 11 -9.40 -2.42 8.86
N ALA A 12 -10.22 -2.44 7.80
CA ALA A 12 -9.86 -3.11 6.54
C ALA A 12 -8.59 -2.50 5.94
N ASN A 13 -8.51 -1.16 5.93
CA ASN A 13 -7.32 -0.48 5.43
C ASN A 13 -6.08 -0.81 6.30
N TYR A 14 -6.24 -0.85 7.60
CA TYR A 14 -5.15 -1.17 8.52
C TYR A 14 -4.56 -2.55 8.21
N ASP A 15 -5.41 -3.55 8.06
CA ASP A 15 -4.95 -4.91 7.78
C ASP A 15 -4.18 -4.97 6.44
N THR A 16 -4.67 -4.24 5.44
CA THR A 16 -4.00 -4.15 4.14
C THR A 16 -2.65 -3.44 4.25
N ILE A 17 -2.59 -2.35 5.03
CA ILE A 17 -1.34 -1.61 5.26
C ILE A 17 -0.30 -2.51 5.93
N VAL A 18 -0.70 -3.28 6.94
CA VAL A 18 0.19 -4.21 7.62
C VAL A 18 0.69 -5.29 6.66
N ALA A 19 -0.20 -5.85 5.82
CA ALA A 19 0.18 -6.86 4.83
C ALA A 19 1.16 -6.28 3.81
N ASN A 20 0.93 -5.06 3.34
CA ASN A 20 1.82 -4.41 2.38
C ASN A 20 3.18 -4.08 3.01
N ASP A 21 3.21 -3.66 4.27
CA ASP A 21 4.46 -3.44 4.97
C ASP A 21 5.31 -4.71 5.01
N ALA A 22 4.68 -5.85 5.31
CA ALA A 22 5.38 -7.13 5.31
C ALA A 22 5.95 -7.48 3.92
N THR A 23 5.17 -7.24 2.87
CA THR A 23 5.61 -7.48 1.49
C THR A 23 6.78 -6.58 1.11
N LEU A 24 6.69 -5.29 1.41
CA LEU A 24 7.75 -4.31 1.12
C LEU A 24 9.03 -4.64 1.89
N SER A 25 8.90 -5.01 3.15
CA SER A 25 10.05 -5.37 4.00
C SER A 25 10.74 -6.64 3.54
N ALA A 26 10.02 -7.51 2.85
CA ALA A 26 10.56 -8.77 2.33
C ALA A 26 11.23 -8.62 0.96
N TYR A 27 11.28 -7.41 0.39
CA TYR A 27 11.92 -7.19 -0.91
C TYR A 27 13.38 -7.65 -0.87
N LYS A 28 13.80 -8.31 -1.94
CA LYS A 28 15.20 -8.73 -2.12
C LYS A 28 15.70 -8.30 -3.50
N PRO A 29 16.98 -7.93 -3.62
CA PRO A 29 17.58 -7.64 -4.92
C PRO A 29 17.33 -8.80 -5.88
N GLY A 30 16.94 -8.46 -7.10
CA GLY A 30 16.55 -9.45 -8.11
C GLY A 30 15.06 -9.60 -8.28
N ASN A 31 14.24 -9.17 -7.34
CA ASN A 31 12.79 -9.10 -7.56
C ASN A 31 12.49 -8.04 -8.61
N MET A 32 11.71 -8.40 -9.63
CA MET A 32 11.43 -7.52 -10.76
C MET A 32 10.30 -6.54 -10.49
N SER A 33 9.46 -6.83 -9.52
CA SER A 33 8.38 -5.96 -9.09
C SER A 33 7.97 -6.30 -7.66
N VAL A 34 7.23 -5.39 -7.03
CA VAL A 34 6.62 -5.63 -5.73
C VAL A 34 5.11 -5.51 -5.90
N VAL A 35 4.39 -6.58 -5.61
CA VAL A 35 2.94 -6.63 -5.75
C VAL A 35 2.30 -6.33 -4.42
N LEU A 36 1.55 -5.24 -4.37
CA LEU A 36 0.88 -4.75 -3.17
C LEU A 36 -0.64 -4.84 -3.36
N LYS A 37 -1.36 -4.75 -2.28
CA LYS A 37 -2.82 -4.75 -2.29
C LYS A 37 -3.34 -3.32 -2.26
N LYS A 38 -4.39 -3.04 -3.04
CA LYS A 38 -5.08 -1.76 -2.95
C LYS A 38 -5.83 -1.67 -1.63
N LEU A 39 -5.96 -0.45 -1.11
CA LEU A 39 -6.76 -0.23 0.08
C LEU A 39 -8.22 -0.57 -0.21
N PRO A 40 -8.88 -1.35 0.66
CA PRO A 40 -10.29 -1.71 0.48
C PRO A 40 -11.23 -0.50 0.52
N ASP A 41 -10.86 0.55 1.26
CA ASP A 41 -11.71 1.72 1.41
C ASP A 41 -10.89 3.00 1.26
N GLU A 42 -10.84 3.53 0.03
CA GLU A 42 -10.06 4.72 -0.29
C GLU A 42 -10.56 5.98 0.42
N ARG A 43 -11.80 6.00 0.91
CA ARG A 43 -12.34 7.16 1.63
C ARG A 43 -11.54 7.47 2.89
N TYR A 44 -10.85 6.48 3.45
CA TYR A 44 -10.08 6.63 4.69
C TYR A 44 -8.58 6.48 4.45
N ALA A 45 -8.14 6.70 3.21
CA ALA A 45 -6.73 6.49 2.83
C ALA A 45 -5.81 7.66 3.24
N ASN A 46 -6.30 8.89 3.26
CA ASN A 46 -5.56 10.08 3.71
C ASN A 46 -4.14 10.17 3.13
N ALA A 47 -4.03 10.42 1.82
CA ALA A 47 -2.72 10.55 1.16
C ALA A 47 -1.81 9.32 1.32
N MET A 48 -2.40 8.17 1.48
CA MET A 48 -1.63 6.93 1.55
C MET A 48 -1.07 6.57 0.17
N PRO A 49 0.11 5.93 0.11
CA PRO A 49 0.79 5.61 -1.15
C PRO A 49 0.08 4.58 -2.01
N TYR A 50 -1.02 4.04 -1.53
CA TYR A 50 -1.81 3.03 -2.23
C TYR A 50 -2.97 3.62 -3.02
N THR A 51 -3.01 4.96 -3.11
CA THR A 51 -4.06 5.70 -3.82
C THR A 51 -3.46 6.32 -5.07
N PRO A 52 -4.13 6.28 -6.22
CA PRO A 52 -3.62 6.90 -7.45
C PRO A 52 -3.29 8.39 -7.23
N GLY A 53 -2.25 8.86 -7.90
CA GLY A 53 -1.82 10.26 -7.82
C GLY A 53 -0.88 10.60 -6.68
N THR A 54 -0.35 9.60 -5.98
CA THR A 54 0.58 9.81 -4.86
C THR A 54 2.01 9.36 -5.21
N ASP A 55 2.48 9.71 -6.39
CA ASP A 55 3.79 9.27 -6.90
C ASP A 55 4.95 9.67 -6.00
N TYR A 56 4.88 10.87 -5.40
CA TYR A 56 5.92 11.34 -4.48
C TYR A 56 6.01 10.44 -3.23
N ILE A 57 4.88 9.88 -2.80
CA ILE A 57 4.86 8.96 -1.66
C ILE A 57 5.45 7.61 -2.05
N GLU A 58 5.23 7.18 -3.29
CA GLU A 58 5.85 5.96 -3.82
C GLU A 58 7.38 6.06 -3.80
N VAL A 59 7.92 7.19 -4.23
CA VAL A 59 9.36 7.44 -4.17
C VAL A 59 9.88 7.35 -2.73
N PHE A 60 9.17 7.99 -1.81
CA PHE A 60 9.53 7.96 -0.40
C PHE A 60 9.50 6.53 0.16
N MET A 61 8.49 5.74 -0.19
CA MET A 61 8.39 4.35 0.24
C MET A 61 9.57 3.52 -0.26
N LYS A 62 9.93 3.67 -1.52
CA LYS A 62 11.07 2.94 -2.08
C LYS A 62 12.35 3.25 -1.32
N GLN A 63 12.56 4.52 -0.98
CA GLN A 63 13.71 4.91 -0.17
C GLN A 63 13.66 4.28 1.23
N TYR A 64 12.49 4.28 1.84
CA TYR A 64 12.33 3.72 3.20
C TYR A 64 12.61 2.22 3.25
N TYR A 65 12.18 1.48 2.24
CA TYR A 65 12.36 0.03 2.20
C TYR A 65 13.57 -0.43 1.39
N ASP A 66 14.42 0.49 0.96
CA ASP A 66 15.61 0.21 0.14
C ASP A 66 15.27 -0.54 -1.15
N ILE A 67 14.21 -0.11 -1.82
CA ILE A 67 13.79 -0.65 -3.11
C ILE A 67 14.30 0.27 -4.21
N PRO A 68 15.01 -0.25 -5.24
CA PRO A 68 15.48 0.59 -6.34
C PRO A 68 14.34 1.30 -7.06
N MET A 69 14.60 2.51 -7.54
CA MET A 69 13.60 3.34 -8.20
C MET A 69 12.99 2.67 -9.44
N GLU A 70 13.76 1.86 -10.13
CA GLU A 70 13.31 1.16 -11.33
C GLU A 70 12.40 -0.04 -11.07
N VAL A 71 12.28 -0.48 -9.82
CA VAL A 71 11.40 -1.61 -9.45
C VAL A 71 9.99 -1.08 -9.27
N PRO A 72 9.02 -1.49 -10.11
CA PRO A 72 7.66 -1.00 -9.98
C PRO A 72 6.93 -1.58 -8.78
N LEU A 73 6.11 -0.73 -8.15
CA LEU A 73 5.12 -1.16 -7.17
C LEU A 73 3.80 -1.36 -7.91
N VAL A 74 3.27 -2.58 -7.87
CA VAL A 74 2.04 -2.94 -8.59
C VAL A 74 0.93 -3.16 -7.58
N PHE A 75 -0.15 -2.39 -7.70
CA PHE A 75 -1.27 -2.48 -6.77
C PHE A 75 -2.38 -3.32 -7.39
N LYS A 76 -2.80 -4.35 -6.70
CA LYS A 76 -3.85 -5.26 -7.17
C LYS A 76 -5.03 -5.28 -6.20
N ASP A 77 -6.23 -5.37 -6.76
CA ASP A 77 -7.41 -5.65 -5.98
C ASP A 77 -7.35 -7.07 -5.43
N GLU A 78 -7.89 -7.27 -4.24
CA GLU A 78 -7.98 -8.59 -3.63
C GLU A 78 -9.12 -9.43 -4.20
N ARG A 79 -9.96 -8.85 -5.04
CA ARG A 79 -11.14 -9.51 -5.58
C ARG A 79 -10.80 -10.45 -6.72
#